data_46248bdd901c792347ae86b40b04ed40
#
_entry.id   46248bdd901c792347ae86b40b04ed40
#
_cell.length_a   1.000
_cell.length_b   1.000
_cell.length_c   1.000
_cell.angle_alpha   90.00
_cell.angle_beta   90.00
_cell.angle_gamma   90.00
#
_symmetry.space_group_name_H-M   'P 1'
#
loop_
_entity.id
_entity.type
_entity.pdbx_description
1 polymer ?
#
loop_
_entity_poly.entity_id
_entity_poly.type
_entity_poly.pdbx_seq_one_letter_code
_entity_poly.pdbx_strand_id
1 'polypeptide(L)'
;MTNEKFDLAIIGSGGGAFAAAIRATGLGKRVVMVERGTVGGTCVNTGCVPSKALLAAAEARHVALDSARFPGVAASAGPVDMPALIQGKAALVESMRTEKYVDLATDYGWTMISGDASFTGTQDAPLLRVISPDGAVRTIEAGHYLVATGSAPYVPPVPGLAEAGYLTSTTAMELDEVPESMLILGGGYVALEMAQLFSRLGSRVTMLVRSRLASQEEPEASKALAGVFADEGIRVVRRAMADSVASGPDGVSVTANVAGGEEVFRASRILVALGRRPVTEGLDLDAVGVKTGASGEIVVDSRLATSNPRVWAAGDATGHREFVYVAAAHGALAVDNAFTDALAEVDYRHLPRVTFTSPAIGAVGMTEKEAVAAGISCECRVLPLEYVPRAVVNRDTRGFIKVVADRDTGRILGLSAVAKDAGEIAAAGVYILEAGMTTAQVAAAWSPYLTMAEGIRIAAKAFTTDVSELSCCA
;
A
#
# COMPACT_ATOMS: atom_id res chain seq x y z
N MET A 1 2.47 -43.90 -4.35
CA MET A 1 2.28 -42.44 -4.26
C MET A 1 0.90 -42.15 -4.79
N THR A 2 -0.04 -41.80 -3.93
CA THR A 2 -1.39 -41.41 -4.33
C THR A 2 -1.29 -40.05 -5.01
N ASN A 3 -1.49 -40.00 -6.34
CA ASN A 3 -1.64 -38.76 -7.07
C ASN A 3 -2.97 -38.10 -6.61
N GLU A 4 -2.91 -37.26 -5.59
CA GLU A 4 -4.05 -36.44 -5.23
C GLU A 4 -4.27 -35.42 -6.34
N LYS A 5 -5.45 -35.45 -6.96
CA LYS A 5 -5.85 -34.49 -7.97
C LYS A 5 -6.57 -33.32 -7.30
N PHE A 6 -6.11 -32.12 -7.59
CA PHE A 6 -6.73 -30.87 -7.17
C PHE A 6 -7.39 -30.16 -8.35
N ASP A 7 -8.42 -29.36 -8.08
CA ASP A 7 -8.99 -28.50 -9.10
C ASP A 7 -8.13 -27.23 -9.27
N LEU A 8 -7.65 -26.68 -8.13
CA LEU A 8 -6.83 -25.48 -8.08
C LEU A 8 -5.60 -25.69 -7.20
N ALA A 9 -4.41 -25.40 -7.74
CA ALA A 9 -3.16 -25.27 -6.99
C ALA A 9 -2.76 -23.79 -6.92
N ILE A 10 -2.53 -23.29 -5.72
CA ILE A 10 -2.18 -21.88 -5.47
C ILE A 10 -0.75 -21.81 -4.95
N ILE A 11 0.07 -20.92 -5.51
CA ILE A 11 1.43 -20.65 -5.09
C ILE A 11 1.43 -19.33 -4.31
N GLY A 12 1.75 -19.40 -3.01
CA GLY A 12 1.65 -18.31 -2.05
C GLY A 12 0.39 -18.41 -1.19
N SER A 13 0.38 -17.68 -0.07
CA SER A 13 -0.71 -17.70 0.94
C SER A 13 -1.12 -16.31 1.40
N GLY A 14 -0.90 -15.28 0.56
CA GLY A 14 -1.34 -13.92 0.84
C GLY A 14 -2.82 -13.67 0.56
N GLY A 15 -3.27 -12.41 0.67
CA GLY A 15 -4.67 -12.03 0.51
C GLY A 15 -5.30 -12.48 -0.80
N GLY A 16 -4.56 -12.44 -1.92
CA GLY A 16 -5.04 -12.93 -3.21
C GLY A 16 -5.23 -14.45 -3.24
N ALA A 17 -4.30 -15.19 -2.63
CA ALA A 17 -4.36 -16.64 -2.52
C ALA A 17 -5.57 -17.10 -1.67
N PHE A 18 -5.79 -16.46 -0.52
CA PHE A 18 -6.91 -16.78 0.37
C PHE A 18 -8.27 -16.43 -0.26
N ALA A 19 -8.39 -15.27 -0.90
CA ALA A 19 -9.61 -14.89 -1.60
C ALA A 19 -9.93 -15.88 -2.73
N ALA A 20 -8.92 -16.32 -3.48
CA ALA A 20 -9.07 -17.35 -4.49
C ALA A 20 -9.52 -18.70 -3.90
N ALA A 21 -8.88 -19.14 -2.81
CA ALA A 21 -9.21 -20.40 -2.16
C ALA A 21 -10.64 -20.41 -1.61
N ILE A 22 -11.08 -19.33 -0.95
CA ILE A 22 -12.45 -19.16 -0.47
C ILE A 22 -13.43 -19.24 -1.63
N ARG A 23 -13.14 -18.50 -2.72
CA ARG A 23 -14.02 -18.51 -3.89
C ARG A 23 -14.10 -19.88 -4.57
N ALA A 24 -12.95 -20.56 -4.75
CA ALA A 24 -12.87 -21.89 -5.33
C ALA A 24 -13.65 -22.92 -4.50
N THR A 25 -13.49 -22.89 -3.17
CA THR A 25 -14.24 -23.77 -2.27
C THR A 25 -15.74 -23.49 -2.34
N GLY A 26 -16.16 -22.22 -2.45
CA GLY A 26 -17.56 -21.86 -2.68
C GLY A 26 -18.14 -22.39 -4.00
N LEU A 27 -17.29 -22.73 -4.96
CA LEU A 27 -17.65 -23.42 -6.22
C LEU A 27 -17.48 -24.94 -6.12
N GLY A 28 -17.25 -25.51 -4.94
CA GLY A 28 -17.06 -26.94 -4.71
C GLY A 28 -15.72 -27.49 -5.23
N LYS A 29 -14.71 -26.64 -5.43
CA LYS A 29 -13.39 -27.03 -5.96
C LYS A 29 -12.45 -27.45 -4.84
N ARG A 30 -11.62 -28.47 -5.11
CA ARG A 30 -10.56 -28.92 -4.21
C ARG A 30 -9.32 -28.07 -4.39
N VAL A 31 -8.85 -27.45 -3.28
CA VAL A 31 -7.74 -26.51 -3.28
C VAL A 31 -6.52 -27.09 -2.58
N VAL A 32 -5.34 -26.92 -3.18
CA VAL A 32 -4.04 -27.03 -2.52
C VAL A 32 -3.34 -25.71 -2.58
N MET A 33 -2.70 -25.32 -1.47
CA MET A 33 -1.93 -24.08 -1.37
C MET A 33 -0.49 -24.41 -0.96
N VAL A 34 0.48 -23.83 -1.65
CA VAL A 34 1.90 -24.02 -1.37
C VAL A 34 2.48 -22.71 -0.87
N GLU A 35 3.08 -22.74 0.33
CA GLU A 35 3.72 -21.57 0.96
C GLU A 35 5.15 -21.93 1.38
N ARG A 36 6.13 -21.13 0.95
CA ARG A 36 7.55 -21.33 1.32
C ARG A 36 7.94 -20.70 2.64
N GLY A 37 7.19 -19.70 3.08
CA GLY A 37 7.48 -18.92 4.29
C GLY A 37 6.36 -18.99 5.31
N THR A 38 5.97 -17.82 5.82
CA THR A 38 4.92 -17.70 6.82
C THR A 38 3.55 -17.51 6.17
N VAL A 39 2.59 -18.34 6.52
CA VAL A 39 1.20 -18.25 6.02
C VAL A 39 0.60 -16.86 6.29
N GLY A 40 -0.19 -16.35 5.35
CA GLY A 40 -0.86 -15.04 5.44
C GLY A 40 -0.24 -13.94 4.57
N GLY A 41 0.97 -14.19 4.03
CA GLY A 41 1.65 -13.25 3.11
C GLY A 41 2.05 -11.92 3.75
N THR A 42 2.37 -10.94 2.91
CA THR A 42 2.97 -9.66 3.34
C THR A 42 2.04 -8.85 4.24
N CYS A 43 0.75 -8.74 3.92
CA CYS A 43 -0.15 -7.80 4.59
C CYS A 43 -0.24 -8.03 6.10
N VAL A 44 -0.49 -9.26 6.54
CA VAL A 44 -0.61 -9.56 7.98
C VAL A 44 0.74 -9.68 8.66
N ASN A 45 1.76 -10.25 8.00
CA ASN A 45 3.02 -10.58 8.66
C ASN A 45 4.02 -9.42 8.71
N THR A 46 4.20 -8.69 7.59
CA THR A 46 5.31 -7.75 7.41
C THR A 46 4.91 -6.44 6.72
N GLY A 47 3.62 -6.21 6.51
CA GLY A 47 3.12 -5.05 5.75
C GLY A 47 2.08 -4.24 6.51
N CYS A 48 0.81 -4.33 6.07
CA CYS A 48 -0.27 -3.47 6.54
C CYS A 48 -0.50 -3.54 8.04
N VAL A 49 -0.64 -4.74 8.60
CA VAL A 49 -0.98 -4.91 10.02
C VAL A 49 0.14 -4.39 10.93
N PRO A 50 1.40 -4.87 10.83
CA PRO A 50 2.46 -4.38 11.70
C PRO A 50 2.74 -2.89 11.51
N SER A 51 2.72 -2.36 10.29
CA SER A 51 2.98 -0.94 10.05
C SER A 51 1.88 -0.05 10.67
N LYS A 52 0.60 -0.42 10.53
CA LYS A 52 -0.51 0.36 11.09
C LYS A 52 -0.56 0.26 12.62
N ALA A 53 -0.19 -0.88 13.20
CA ALA A 53 -0.04 -1.00 14.64
C ALA A 53 1.04 -0.05 15.19
N LEU A 54 2.21 0.00 14.55
CA LEU A 54 3.30 0.89 14.94
C LEU A 54 2.96 2.37 14.68
N LEU A 55 2.33 2.69 13.54
CA LEU A 55 1.86 4.05 13.24
C LEU A 55 0.84 4.54 14.26
N ALA A 56 -0.09 3.68 14.70
CA ALA A 56 -1.07 4.03 15.73
C ALA A 56 -0.40 4.34 17.08
N ALA A 57 0.62 3.56 17.46
CA ALA A 57 1.40 3.83 18.67
C ALA A 57 2.21 5.15 18.57
N ALA A 58 2.84 5.39 17.42
CA ALA A 58 3.57 6.63 17.15
C ALA A 58 2.64 7.85 17.14
N GLU A 59 1.41 7.71 16.59
CA GLU A 59 0.37 8.74 16.65
C GLU A 59 -0.04 9.04 18.09
N ALA A 60 -0.29 8.02 18.91
CA ALA A 60 -0.66 8.21 20.32
C ALA A 60 0.41 9.02 21.07
N ARG A 61 1.70 8.73 20.84
CA ARG A 61 2.81 9.50 21.40
C ARG A 61 2.83 10.95 20.88
N HIS A 62 2.66 11.12 19.57
CA HIS A 62 2.65 12.44 18.94
C HIS A 62 1.51 13.31 19.45
N VAL A 63 0.30 12.78 19.57
CA VAL A 63 -0.87 13.50 20.12
C VAL A 63 -0.61 13.99 21.53
N ALA A 64 0.09 13.23 22.38
CA ALA A 64 0.46 13.66 23.71
C ALA A 64 1.47 14.83 23.67
N LEU A 65 2.49 14.76 22.80
CA LEU A 65 3.49 15.82 22.65
C LEU A 65 2.91 17.10 22.03
N ASP A 66 1.94 16.98 21.11
CA ASP A 66 1.27 18.10 20.45
C ASP A 66 0.02 18.63 21.20
N SER A 67 -0.17 18.17 22.43
CA SER A 67 -1.35 18.54 23.24
C SER A 67 -1.47 20.04 23.51
N ALA A 68 -0.37 20.78 23.49
CA ALA A 68 -0.34 22.24 23.73
C ALA A 68 -1.13 23.04 22.68
N ARG A 69 -1.47 22.45 21.52
CA ARG A 69 -2.39 23.08 20.57
C ARG A 69 -3.78 23.34 21.16
N PHE A 70 -4.13 22.67 22.27
CA PHE A 70 -5.35 22.91 23.02
C PHE A 70 -5.02 23.67 24.31
N PRO A 71 -5.43 24.96 24.48
CA PRO A 71 -5.18 25.72 25.68
C PRO A 71 -5.71 24.97 26.92
N GLY A 72 -4.87 24.89 27.95
CA GLY A 72 -5.23 24.21 29.21
C GLY A 72 -4.98 22.70 29.20
N VAL A 73 -4.54 22.12 28.10
CA VAL A 73 -4.15 20.71 28.02
C VAL A 73 -2.61 20.64 27.99
N ALA A 74 -2.02 20.01 29.00
CA ALA A 74 -0.59 19.75 29.06
C ALA A 74 -0.38 18.25 29.25
N ALA A 75 0.16 17.60 28.23
CA ALA A 75 0.54 16.20 28.29
C ALA A 75 2.03 16.07 27.88
N SER A 76 2.63 14.94 28.20
CA SER A 76 3.99 14.60 27.83
C SER A 76 4.09 13.14 27.45
N ALA A 77 5.13 12.78 26.71
CA ALA A 77 5.44 11.39 26.41
C ALA A 77 6.92 11.14 26.71
N GLY A 78 7.20 10.05 27.41
CA GLY A 78 8.55 9.60 27.71
C GLY A 78 9.24 8.92 26.49
N PRO A 79 10.46 8.40 26.73
CA PRO A 79 11.10 7.50 25.76
C PRO A 79 10.22 6.29 25.44
N VAL A 80 10.39 5.77 24.25
CA VAL A 80 9.65 4.57 23.81
C VAL A 80 10.37 3.31 24.27
N ASP A 81 9.64 2.40 24.94
CA ASP A 81 10.10 1.04 25.20
C ASP A 81 9.87 0.22 23.93
N MET A 82 10.88 0.19 23.05
CA MET A 82 10.79 -0.51 21.77
C MET A 82 10.59 -2.03 21.92
N PRO A 83 11.30 -2.73 22.84
CA PRO A 83 11.03 -4.15 23.05
C PRO A 83 9.56 -4.45 23.39
N ALA A 84 8.94 -3.69 24.29
CA ALA A 84 7.54 -3.83 24.64
C ALA A 84 6.61 -3.52 23.47
N LEU A 85 6.91 -2.46 22.69
CA LEU A 85 6.14 -2.09 21.49
C LEU A 85 6.19 -3.18 20.41
N ILE A 86 7.38 -3.71 20.14
CA ILE A 86 7.58 -4.78 19.15
C ILE A 86 6.91 -6.08 19.59
N GLN A 87 6.99 -6.43 20.88
CA GLN A 87 6.29 -7.59 21.43
C GLN A 87 4.76 -7.45 21.28
N GLY A 88 4.21 -6.27 21.57
CA GLY A 88 2.79 -5.99 21.40
C GLY A 88 2.34 -6.10 19.93
N LYS A 89 3.15 -5.54 19.00
CA LYS A 89 2.93 -5.69 17.55
C LYS A 89 2.97 -7.16 17.13
N ALA A 90 3.96 -7.93 17.60
CA ALA A 90 4.11 -9.32 17.25
C ALA A 90 2.92 -10.17 17.74
N ALA A 91 2.44 -9.94 18.97
CA ALA A 91 1.27 -10.61 19.51
C ALA A 91 0.00 -10.33 18.69
N LEU A 92 -0.20 -9.08 18.24
CA LEU A 92 -1.32 -8.71 17.36
C LEU A 92 -1.22 -9.45 16.01
N VAL A 93 -0.05 -9.43 15.38
CA VAL A 93 0.20 -10.11 14.11
C VAL A 93 -0.06 -11.60 14.22
N GLU A 94 0.46 -12.25 15.30
CA GLU A 94 0.26 -13.68 15.56
C GLU A 94 -1.22 -14.02 15.71
N SER A 95 -1.95 -13.26 16.52
CA SER A 95 -3.39 -13.47 16.74
C SER A 95 -4.17 -13.37 15.42
N MET A 96 -3.93 -12.32 14.64
CA MET A 96 -4.62 -12.13 13.36
C MET A 96 -4.23 -13.20 12.33
N ARG A 97 -2.96 -13.60 12.27
CA ARG A 97 -2.49 -14.66 11.38
C ARG A 97 -3.14 -15.99 11.71
N THR A 98 -3.13 -16.37 12.99
CA THR A 98 -3.71 -17.63 13.44
C THR A 98 -5.19 -17.67 13.11
N GLU A 99 -5.98 -16.70 13.57
CA GLU A 99 -7.43 -16.68 13.40
C GLU A 99 -7.86 -16.55 11.93
N LYS A 100 -7.24 -15.65 11.17
CA LYS A 100 -7.72 -15.28 9.82
C LYS A 100 -7.08 -16.06 8.67
N TYR A 101 -6.04 -16.86 8.97
CA TYR A 101 -5.34 -17.61 7.94
C TYR A 101 -5.16 -19.08 8.33
N VAL A 102 -4.52 -19.39 9.45
CA VAL A 102 -4.19 -20.78 9.81
C VAL A 102 -5.47 -21.55 10.15
N ASP A 103 -6.27 -21.05 11.08
CA ASP A 103 -7.53 -21.68 11.50
C ASP A 103 -8.52 -21.72 10.33
N LEU A 104 -8.62 -20.63 9.58
CA LEU A 104 -9.48 -20.54 8.42
C LEU A 104 -9.13 -21.60 7.34
N ALA A 105 -7.84 -21.79 7.05
CA ALA A 105 -7.41 -22.83 6.11
C ALA A 105 -7.80 -24.24 6.58
N THR A 106 -7.71 -24.47 7.90
CA THR A 106 -8.12 -25.73 8.55
C THR A 106 -9.63 -25.92 8.47
N ASP A 107 -10.42 -24.89 8.77
CA ASP A 107 -11.90 -24.93 8.76
C ASP A 107 -12.45 -25.19 7.34
N TYR A 108 -11.80 -24.64 6.33
CA TYR A 108 -12.13 -24.93 4.92
C TYR A 108 -11.60 -26.28 4.41
N GLY A 109 -10.73 -26.95 5.18
CA GLY A 109 -10.14 -28.23 4.82
C GLY A 109 -9.17 -28.17 3.64
N TRP A 110 -8.48 -27.03 3.42
CA TRP A 110 -7.50 -26.92 2.34
C TRP A 110 -6.24 -27.73 2.64
N THR A 111 -5.64 -28.30 1.59
CA THR A 111 -4.33 -28.92 1.71
C THR A 111 -3.27 -27.82 1.69
N MET A 112 -2.61 -27.60 2.84
CA MET A 112 -1.50 -26.65 2.96
C MET A 112 -0.17 -27.41 2.88
N ILE A 113 0.73 -26.99 1.99
CA ILE A 113 2.05 -27.59 1.80
C ILE A 113 3.11 -26.52 2.02
N SER A 114 4.03 -26.77 2.97
CA SER A 114 5.20 -25.92 3.14
C SER A 114 6.30 -26.34 2.17
N GLY A 115 6.82 -25.40 1.40
CA GLY A 115 7.95 -25.65 0.47
C GLY A 115 8.06 -24.64 -0.67
N ASP A 116 9.18 -24.73 -1.37
CA ASP A 116 9.44 -23.96 -2.57
C ASP A 116 8.78 -24.62 -3.79
N ALA A 117 7.94 -23.86 -4.48
CA ALA A 117 7.21 -24.31 -5.65
C ALA A 117 7.88 -23.82 -6.94
N SER A 118 7.98 -24.70 -7.94
CA SER A 118 8.34 -24.33 -9.31
C SER A 118 7.53 -25.12 -10.31
N PHE A 119 7.27 -24.52 -11.48
CA PHE A 119 6.59 -25.23 -12.56
C PHE A 119 7.53 -26.24 -13.23
N THR A 120 6.92 -27.32 -13.69
CA THR A 120 7.56 -28.37 -14.51
C THR A 120 6.53 -28.92 -15.48
N GLY A 121 6.95 -29.82 -16.35
CA GLY A 121 6.08 -30.34 -17.41
C GLY A 121 6.16 -29.51 -18.67
N THR A 122 5.03 -29.28 -19.32
CA THR A 122 4.93 -28.53 -20.59
C THR A 122 3.78 -27.52 -20.52
N GLN A 123 3.69 -26.66 -21.53
CA GLN A 123 2.57 -25.71 -21.65
C GLN A 123 1.21 -26.42 -21.64
N ASP A 124 1.08 -27.58 -22.32
CA ASP A 124 -0.18 -28.33 -22.40
C ASP A 124 -0.45 -29.17 -21.15
N ALA A 125 0.59 -29.53 -20.42
CA ALA A 125 0.53 -30.36 -19.21
C ALA A 125 1.40 -29.77 -18.09
N PRO A 126 1.01 -28.59 -17.56
CA PRO A 126 1.74 -27.96 -16.46
C PRO A 126 1.60 -28.80 -15.19
N LEU A 127 2.69 -28.93 -14.46
CA LEU A 127 2.77 -29.57 -13.15
C LEU A 127 3.48 -28.61 -12.19
N LEU A 128 3.21 -28.74 -10.91
CA LEU A 128 3.91 -27.98 -9.87
C LEU A 128 4.80 -28.94 -9.07
N ARG A 129 6.11 -28.68 -9.08
CA ARG A 129 7.10 -29.34 -8.23
C ARG A 129 7.24 -28.54 -6.96
N VAL A 130 7.17 -29.22 -5.83
CA VAL A 130 7.34 -28.61 -4.49
C VAL A 130 8.49 -29.29 -3.78
N ILE A 131 9.44 -28.51 -3.26
CA ILE A 131 10.54 -28.98 -2.41
C ILE A 131 10.26 -28.51 -1.00
N SER A 132 9.94 -29.47 -0.13
CA SER A 132 9.71 -29.19 1.31
C SER A 132 11.01 -28.83 2.03
N PRO A 133 10.98 -28.19 3.22
CA PRO A 133 12.18 -27.81 3.97
C PRO A 133 13.10 -28.97 4.36
N ASP A 134 12.58 -30.18 4.45
CA ASP A 134 13.33 -31.43 4.69
C ASP A 134 13.95 -32.04 3.43
N GLY A 135 13.79 -31.35 2.26
CA GLY A 135 14.29 -31.80 0.97
C GLY A 135 13.37 -32.79 0.23
N ALA A 136 12.23 -33.16 0.80
CA ALA A 136 11.29 -34.04 0.10
C ALA A 136 10.69 -33.33 -1.12
N VAL A 137 10.61 -34.08 -2.24
CA VAL A 137 10.05 -33.55 -3.49
C VAL A 137 8.67 -34.14 -3.74
N ARG A 138 7.71 -33.27 -4.02
CA ARG A 138 6.34 -33.64 -4.40
C ARG A 138 6.03 -33.03 -5.77
N THR A 139 5.20 -33.72 -6.55
CA THR A 139 4.62 -33.19 -7.78
C THR A 139 3.11 -33.09 -7.59
N ILE A 140 2.56 -31.91 -7.88
CA ILE A 140 1.12 -31.60 -7.79
C ILE A 140 0.58 -31.47 -9.22
N GLU A 141 -0.50 -32.19 -9.49
CA GLU A 141 -1.29 -32.03 -10.70
C GLU A 141 -2.62 -31.34 -10.33
N ALA A 142 -2.95 -30.27 -11.02
CA ALA A 142 -4.21 -29.55 -10.82
C ALA A 142 -4.87 -29.17 -12.15
N GLY A 143 -6.17 -28.92 -12.10
CA GLY A 143 -6.92 -28.42 -13.26
C GLY A 143 -6.46 -27.03 -13.67
N HIS A 144 -6.29 -26.14 -12.70
CA HIS A 144 -5.76 -24.78 -12.85
C HIS A 144 -4.72 -24.47 -11.78
N TYR A 145 -3.86 -23.49 -12.08
CA TYR A 145 -2.82 -22.98 -11.19
C TYR A 145 -2.99 -21.48 -11.03
N LEU A 146 -2.80 -20.97 -9.79
CA LEU A 146 -2.82 -19.54 -9.51
C LEU A 146 -1.48 -19.14 -8.88
N VAL A 147 -0.76 -18.22 -9.53
CA VAL A 147 0.44 -17.60 -8.96
C VAL A 147 0.03 -16.36 -8.19
N ALA A 148 0.18 -16.40 -6.86
CA ALA A 148 -0.16 -15.33 -5.92
C ALA A 148 1.01 -15.06 -4.95
N THR A 149 2.22 -15.08 -5.48
CA THR A 149 3.49 -14.97 -4.72
C THR A 149 3.80 -13.55 -4.25
N GLY A 150 3.04 -12.56 -4.72
CA GLY A 150 3.16 -11.17 -4.27
C GLY A 150 4.44 -10.48 -4.73
N SER A 151 4.93 -9.56 -3.92
CA SER A 151 6.12 -8.73 -4.17
C SER A 151 7.01 -8.64 -2.94
N ALA A 152 8.26 -8.22 -3.15
CA ALA A 152 9.24 -7.93 -2.10
C ALA A 152 9.81 -6.51 -2.26
N PRO A 153 10.36 -5.88 -1.19
CA PRO A 153 11.04 -4.59 -1.29
C PRO A 153 12.14 -4.62 -2.35
N TYR A 154 12.16 -3.61 -3.21
CA TYR A 154 13.22 -3.47 -4.21
C TYR A 154 14.41 -2.70 -3.64
N VAL A 155 15.58 -3.30 -3.75
CA VAL A 155 16.85 -2.69 -3.36
C VAL A 155 17.70 -2.53 -4.62
N PRO A 156 17.96 -1.30 -5.07
CA PRO A 156 18.80 -1.06 -6.25
C PRO A 156 20.28 -1.37 -5.94
N PRO A 157 21.07 -1.70 -6.97
CA PRO A 157 22.50 -1.97 -6.82
C PRO A 157 23.31 -0.66 -6.67
N VAL A 158 23.07 0.07 -5.57
CA VAL A 158 23.86 1.24 -5.21
C VAL A 158 25.18 0.78 -4.60
N PRO A 159 26.35 1.25 -5.10
CA PRO A 159 27.65 0.86 -4.56
C PRO A 159 27.76 1.04 -3.03
N GLY A 160 28.18 0.00 -2.33
CA GLY A 160 28.37 -0.02 -0.87
C GLY A 160 27.07 -0.17 -0.05
N LEU A 161 25.90 -0.19 -0.69
CA LEU A 161 24.64 -0.28 0.05
C LEU A 161 24.45 -1.64 0.74
N ALA A 162 24.80 -2.74 0.04
CA ALA A 162 24.69 -4.08 0.58
C ALA A 162 25.62 -4.29 1.78
N GLU A 163 26.85 -3.79 1.70
CA GLU A 163 27.86 -3.88 2.74
C GLU A 163 27.54 -2.99 3.95
N ALA A 164 26.79 -1.90 3.74
CA ALA A 164 26.40 -0.98 4.80
C ALA A 164 25.29 -1.49 5.74
N GLY A 165 24.63 -2.60 5.41
CA GLY A 165 23.60 -3.18 6.27
C GLY A 165 22.30 -2.36 6.29
N TYR A 166 21.69 -2.15 5.13
CA TYR A 166 20.44 -1.39 5.00
C TYR A 166 19.23 -2.08 5.64
N LEU A 167 18.24 -1.26 6.00
CA LEU A 167 16.92 -1.69 6.40
C LEU A 167 15.95 -1.64 5.22
N THR A 168 14.97 -2.53 5.23
CA THR A 168 13.73 -2.42 4.45
C THR A 168 12.58 -2.08 5.39
N SER A 169 11.37 -1.83 4.89
CA SER A 169 10.20 -1.65 5.75
C SER A 169 9.98 -2.86 6.67
N THR A 170 10.24 -4.08 6.19
CA THR A 170 10.12 -5.31 6.98
C THR A 170 11.07 -5.31 8.16
N THR A 171 12.36 -5.11 7.92
CA THR A 171 13.39 -5.19 8.97
C THR A 171 13.39 -3.96 9.89
N ALA A 172 12.96 -2.80 9.38
CA ALA A 172 12.83 -1.60 10.21
C ALA A 172 11.75 -1.72 11.28
N MET A 173 10.67 -2.46 10.99
CA MET A 173 9.58 -2.72 11.95
C MET A 173 9.91 -3.79 13.00
N GLU A 174 11.11 -4.37 12.97
CA GLU A 174 11.63 -5.34 13.94
C GLU A 174 12.76 -4.77 14.81
N LEU A 175 13.08 -3.47 14.68
CA LEU A 175 14.10 -2.85 15.51
C LEU A 175 13.68 -2.83 16.98
N ASP A 176 14.58 -3.21 17.87
CA ASP A 176 14.40 -3.26 19.31
C ASP A 176 14.83 -1.96 20.01
N GLU A 177 15.34 -0.99 19.25
CA GLU A 177 15.70 0.36 19.71
C GLU A 177 15.23 1.42 18.72
N VAL A 178 14.97 2.63 19.19
CA VAL A 178 14.73 3.80 18.33
C VAL A 178 16.08 4.29 17.81
N PRO A 179 16.34 4.23 16.47
CA PRO A 179 17.59 4.76 15.93
C PRO A 179 17.76 6.24 16.24
N GLU A 180 18.97 6.66 16.61
CA GLU A 180 19.25 8.10 16.85
C GLU A 180 18.91 8.94 15.60
N SER A 181 19.26 8.42 14.44
CA SER A 181 18.93 9.04 13.16
C SER A 181 18.70 8.01 12.06
N MET A 182 17.79 8.34 11.13
CA MET A 182 17.44 7.48 10.01
C MET A 182 17.51 8.25 8.70
N LEU A 183 18.24 7.70 7.73
CA LEU A 183 18.23 8.17 6.36
C LEU A 183 17.30 7.27 5.54
N ILE A 184 16.30 7.84 4.88
CA ILE A 184 15.31 7.09 4.10
C ILE A 184 15.48 7.41 2.62
N LEU A 185 15.72 6.37 1.82
CA LEU A 185 15.74 6.50 0.37
C LEU A 185 14.34 6.23 -0.18
N GLY A 186 13.70 7.26 -0.75
CA GLY A 186 12.37 7.17 -1.33
C GLY A 186 11.42 8.27 -0.91
N GLY A 187 10.30 8.39 -1.61
CA GLY A 187 9.23 9.38 -1.37
C GLY A 187 7.83 8.84 -1.68
N GLY A 188 7.69 7.51 -1.84
CA GLY A 188 6.43 6.80 -1.97
C GLY A 188 5.78 6.50 -0.61
N TYR A 189 4.59 5.90 -0.61
CA TYR A 189 3.78 5.66 0.58
C TYR A 189 4.54 4.95 1.71
N VAL A 190 5.33 3.90 1.42
CA VAL A 190 6.13 3.22 2.45
C VAL A 190 7.15 4.15 3.07
N ALA A 191 7.89 4.93 2.25
CA ALA A 191 8.88 5.87 2.74
C ALA A 191 8.25 6.95 3.64
N LEU A 192 7.08 7.46 3.27
CA LEU A 192 6.35 8.50 4.00
C LEU A 192 5.87 8.00 5.37
N GLU A 193 5.27 6.80 5.39
CA GLU A 193 4.81 6.17 6.63
C GLU A 193 5.97 5.87 7.57
N MET A 194 7.06 5.28 7.07
CA MET A 194 8.24 4.97 7.88
C MET A 194 8.94 6.24 8.39
N ALA A 195 9.00 7.31 7.56
CA ALA A 195 9.59 8.57 7.98
C ALA A 195 8.84 9.18 9.17
N GLN A 196 7.52 9.23 9.09
CA GLN A 196 6.73 9.79 10.17
C GLN A 196 6.69 8.87 11.40
N LEU A 197 6.63 7.55 11.19
CA LEU A 197 6.73 6.56 12.27
C LEU A 197 7.99 6.80 13.11
N PHE A 198 9.18 6.73 12.49
CA PHE A 198 10.43 6.85 13.23
C PHE A 198 10.66 8.24 13.79
N SER A 199 10.27 9.30 13.08
CA SER A 199 10.32 10.67 13.63
C SER A 199 9.48 10.79 14.91
N ARG A 200 8.25 10.29 14.90
CA ARG A 200 7.35 10.35 16.05
C ARG A 200 7.77 9.43 17.22
N LEU A 201 8.51 8.36 16.93
CA LEU A 201 9.16 7.55 17.97
C LEU A 201 10.40 8.22 18.57
N GLY A 202 11.02 9.21 17.89
CA GLY A 202 12.12 9.99 18.41
C GLY A 202 13.39 10.05 17.56
N SER A 203 13.42 9.40 16.39
CA SER A 203 14.55 9.46 15.46
C SER A 203 14.63 10.81 14.75
N ARG A 204 15.84 11.29 14.47
CA ARG A 204 16.08 12.37 13.50
C ARG A 204 16.02 11.81 12.09
N VAL A 205 15.00 12.18 11.32
CA VAL A 205 14.74 11.58 9.99
C VAL A 205 15.15 12.54 8.87
N THR A 206 15.92 12.00 7.90
CA THR A 206 16.21 12.67 6.62
C THR A 206 15.74 11.76 5.47
N MET A 207 15.00 12.33 4.53
CA MET A 207 14.53 11.63 3.32
C MET A 207 15.27 12.12 2.08
N LEU A 208 15.82 11.22 1.29
CA LEU A 208 16.33 11.52 -0.06
C LEU A 208 15.31 11.12 -1.10
N VAL A 209 14.77 12.12 -1.81
CA VAL A 209 13.62 11.96 -2.70
C VAL A 209 13.98 12.40 -4.12
N ARG A 210 13.86 11.50 -5.10
CA ARG A 210 14.21 11.78 -6.50
C ARG A 210 13.40 12.93 -7.12
N SER A 211 12.13 13.06 -6.77
CA SER A 211 11.24 14.10 -7.35
C SER A 211 10.49 14.86 -6.25
N ARG A 212 9.30 14.41 -5.90
CA ARG A 212 8.44 14.96 -4.85
C ARG A 212 7.85 13.85 -4.00
N LEU A 213 7.39 14.17 -2.80
CA LEU A 213 6.66 13.25 -1.93
C LEU A 213 5.36 12.82 -2.63
N ALA A 214 4.92 11.58 -2.43
CA ALA A 214 3.69 11.05 -3.01
C ALA A 214 3.52 11.41 -4.50
N SER A 215 4.54 11.13 -5.33
CA SER A 215 4.62 11.63 -6.72
C SER A 215 3.48 11.16 -7.63
N GLN A 216 2.77 10.12 -7.26
CA GLN A 216 1.60 9.58 -7.98
C GLN A 216 0.30 10.32 -7.64
N GLU A 217 0.27 11.08 -6.53
CA GLU A 217 -0.90 11.81 -6.09
C GLU A 217 -0.89 13.25 -6.61
N GLU A 218 -1.92 14.03 -6.31
CA GLU A 218 -2.01 15.43 -6.68
C GLU A 218 -0.81 16.24 -6.14
N PRO A 219 -0.34 17.28 -6.85
CA PRO A 219 0.77 18.13 -6.39
C PRO A 219 0.52 18.78 -5.02
N GLU A 220 -0.73 19.09 -4.73
CA GLU A 220 -1.16 19.67 -3.46
C GLU A 220 -0.90 18.73 -2.29
N ALA A 221 -1.04 17.40 -2.50
CA ALA A 221 -0.71 16.41 -1.48
C ALA A 221 0.77 16.43 -1.11
N SER A 222 1.65 16.52 -2.13
CA SER A 222 3.08 16.67 -1.91
C SER A 222 3.44 17.93 -1.14
N LYS A 223 2.76 19.06 -1.48
CA LYS A 223 2.99 20.36 -0.82
C LYS A 223 2.53 20.33 0.64
N ALA A 224 1.32 19.85 0.89
CA ALA A 224 0.76 19.77 2.25
C ALA A 224 1.61 18.87 3.15
N LEU A 225 1.95 17.66 2.67
CA LEU A 225 2.74 16.73 3.48
C LEU A 225 4.18 17.21 3.72
N ALA A 226 4.78 17.90 2.76
CA ALA A 226 6.11 18.50 2.95
C ALA A 226 6.11 19.58 4.05
N GLY A 227 5.02 20.35 4.17
CA GLY A 227 4.82 21.28 5.28
C GLY A 227 4.71 20.57 6.61
N VAL A 228 3.86 19.55 6.70
CA VAL A 228 3.70 18.71 7.91
C VAL A 228 5.03 18.10 8.34
N PHE A 229 5.79 17.55 7.42
CA PHE A 229 7.07 16.93 7.70
C PHE A 229 8.11 17.94 8.21
N ALA A 230 8.12 19.15 7.63
CA ALA A 230 8.98 20.24 8.12
C ALA A 230 8.61 20.64 9.55
N ASP A 231 7.33 20.78 9.86
CA ASP A 231 6.82 21.09 11.21
C ASP A 231 7.20 20.00 12.24
N GLU A 232 7.20 18.73 11.80
CA GLU A 232 7.60 17.58 12.63
C GLU A 232 9.13 17.32 12.63
N GLY A 233 9.92 18.20 11.98
CA GLY A 233 11.40 18.11 11.98
C GLY A 233 11.98 17.07 11.03
N ILE A 234 11.18 16.53 10.11
CA ILE A 234 11.63 15.60 9.07
C ILE A 234 12.28 16.39 7.93
N ARG A 235 13.57 16.20 7.70
CA ARG A 235 14.31 16.83 6.59
C ARG A 235 14.00 16.12 5.28
N VAL A 236 13.39 16.81 4.32
CA VAL A 236 13.13 16.28 2.97
C VAL A 236 14.08 16.93 1.95
N VAL A 237 14.99 16.14 1.39
CA VAL A 237 15.91 16.56 0.34
C VAL A 237 15.35 16.06 -1.00
N ARG A 238 14.92 17.02 -1.83
CA ARG A 238 14.35 16.71 -3.16
C ARG A 238 15.43 16.72 -4.24
N ARG A 239 15.15 16.06 -5.37
CA ARG A 239 16.09 15.90 -6.48
C ARG A 239 17.41 15.29 -6.01
N ALA A 240 17.28 14.35 -5.07
CA ALA A 240 18.40 13.63 -4.48
C ALA A 240 18.37 12.17 -4.96
N MET A 241 19.51 11.70 -5.42
CA MET A 241 19.71 10.31 -5.84
C MET A 241 21.02 9.81 -5.20
N ALA A 242 20.92 8.69 -4.49
CA ALA A 242 22.09 8.09 -3.85
C ALA A 242 23.02 7.52 -4.91
N ASP A 243 24.28 7.93 -4.91
CA ASP A 243 25.33 7.46 -5.81
C ASP A 243 26.18 6.35 -5.14
N SER A 244 26.46 6.46 -3.84
CA SER A 244 27.16 5.45 -3.07
C SER A 244 26.83 5.50 -1.59
N VAL A 245 27.06 4.39 -0.89
CA VAL A 245 26.88 4.25 0.56
C VAL A 245 28.16 3.71 1.17
N ALA A 246 28.55 4.21 2.33
CA ALA A 246 29.65 3.66 3.09
C ALA A 246 29.23 3.51 4.57
N SER A 247 29.66 2.41 5.19
CA SER A 247 29.53 2.19 6.64
C SER A 247 30.74 2.73 7.37
N GLY A 248 30.55 3.17 8.63
CA GLY A 248 31.59 3.64 9.51
C GLY A 248 31.23 3.40 10.97
N PRO A 249 32.12 3.77 11.91
CA PRO A 249 31.89 3.54 13.34
C PRO A 249 30.64 4.25 13.88
N ASP A 250 30.27 5.38 13.26
CA ASP A 250 29.13 6.21 13.68
C ASP A 250 27.85 5.97 12.85
N GLY A 251 27.80 4.87 12.08
CA GLY A 251 26.63 4.51 11.24
C GLY A 251 26.96 4.51 9.75
N VAL A 252 26.08 5.09 8.95
CA VAL A 252 26.17 5.09 7.48
C VAL A 252 26.34 6.51 6.93
N SER A 253 27.06 6.64 5.83
CA SER A 253 27.14 7.85 5.01
C SER A 253 26.68 7.56 3.60
N VAL A 254 25.83 8.42 3.04
CA VAL A 254 25.34 8.35 1.67
C VAL A 254 25.84 9.56 0.91
N THR A 255 26.61 9.32 -0.14
CA THR A 255 26.91 10.35 -1.13
C THR A 255 25.78 10.38 -2.13
N ALA A 256 25.17 11.53 -2.32
CA ALA A 256 24.04 11.71 -3.20
C ALA A 256 24.24 12.90 -4.12
N ASN A 257 23.80 12.73 -5.37
CA ASN A 257 23.66 13.84 -6.31
C ASN A 257 22.37 14.60 -5.99
N VAL A 258 22.50 15.88 -5.65
CA VAL A 258 21.42 16.80 -5.33
C VAL A 258 21.43 17.93 -6.36
N ALA A 259 20.31 18.66 -6.51
CA ALA A 259 20.13 19.75 -7.51
C ALA A 259 21.19 20.87 -7.52
N GLY A 260 22.30 20.74 -6.81
CA GLY A 260 23.38 21.72 -6.75
C GLY A 260 24.77 21.08 -6.76
N GLY A 261 24.84 19.75 -6.88
CA GLY A 261 26.10 19.00 -6.82
C GLY A 261 26.02 17.80 -5.89
N GLU A 262 27.18 17.28 -5.53
CA GLU A 262 27.32 16.16 -4.61
C GLU A 262 27.21 16.61 -3.15
N GLU A 263 26.42 15.92 -2.35
CA GLU A 263 26.27 16.15 -0.90
C GLU A 263 26.37 14.82 -0.15
N VAL A 264 26.96 14.84 1.07
CA VAL A 264 27.09 13.66 1.92
C VAL A 264 26.14 13.76 3.10
N PHE A 265 25.28 12.75 3.25
CA PHE A 265 24.32 12.62 4.35
C PHE A 265 24.78 11.50 5.30
N ARG A 266 24.62 11.71 6.61
CA ARG A 266 25.01 10.74 7.65
C ARG A 266 23.83 10.42 8.55
N ALA A 267 23.70 9.14 8.94
CA ALA A 267 22.72 8.67 9.89
C ALA A 267 23.20 7.39 10.58
N SER A 268 22.60 7.04 11.73
CA SER A 268 22.88 5.78 12.40
C SER A 268 22.35 4.56 11.63
N ARG A 269 21.26 4.73 10.85
CA ARG A 269 20.67 3.67 10.01
C ARG A 269 20.20 4.23 8.65
N ILE A 270 20.18 3.36 7.65
CA ILE A 270 19.63 3.65 6.33
C ILE A 270 18.45 2.70 6.04
N LEU A 271 17.32 3.25 5.55
CA LEU A 271 16.15 2.52 5.13
C LEU A 271 15.92 2.71 3.63
N VAL A 272 15.76 1.60 2.90
CA VAL A 272 15.48 1.59 1.47
C VAL A 272 13.99 1.36 1.24
N ALA A 273 13.31 2.35 0.66
CA ALA A 273 11.89 2.33 0.32
C ALA A 273 11.65 2.84 -1.11
N LEU A 274 12.36 2.21 -2.08
CA LEU A 274 12.43 2.61 -3.49
C LEU A 274 11.48 1.82 -4.39
N GLY A 275 10.48 1.19 -3.82
CA GLY A 275 9.45 0.40 -4.51
C GLY A 275 9.53 -1.08 -4.16
N ARG A 276 8.78 -1.87 -4.92
CA ARG A 276 8.67 -3.31 -4.75
C ARG A 276 8.87 -4.00 -6.11
N ARG A 277 9.17 -5.29 -6.10
CA ARG A 277 9.24 -6.14 -7.30
C ARG A 277 8.48 -7.43 -7.10
N PRO A 278 7.81 -7.93 -8.14
CA PRO A 278 7.17 -9.25 -8.13
C PRO A 278 8.13 -10.37 -7.73
N VAL A 279 7.64 -11.32 -6.96
CA VAL A 279 8.40 -12.50 -6.54
C VAL A 279 8.06 -13.66 -7.48
N THR A 280 8.76 -13.73 -8.60
CA THR A 280 8.53 -14.72 -9.66
C THR A 280 9.78 -15.53 -10.01
N GLU A 281 10.93 -15.12 -9.50
CA GLU A 281 12.20 -15.83 -9.67
C GLU A 281 12.13 -17.24 -9.05
N GLY A 282 12.67 -18.23 -9.77
CA GLY A 282 12.67 -19.63 -9.36
C GLY A 282 11.36 -20.38 -9.57
N LEU A 283 10.32 -19.73 -10.12
CA LEU A 283 9.05 -20.39 -10.43
C LEU A 283 9.08 -21.21 -11.74
N ASP A 284 10.13 -21.11 -12.56
CA ASP A 284 10.28 -21.79 -13.84
C ASP A 284 9.08 -21.57 -14.80
N LEU A 285 8.58 -20.34 -14.84
CA LEU A 285 7.36 -19.93 -15.59
C LEU A 285 7.47 -20.22 -17.09
N ASP A 286 8.66 -20.06 -17.67
CA ASP A 286 8.91 -20.30 -19.09
C ASP A 286 8.69 -21.78 -19.47
N ALA A 287 8.95 -22.72 -18.55
CA ALA A 287 8.74 -24.15 -18.77
C ALA A 287 7.30 -24.50 -19.15
N VAL A 288 6.36 -23.68 -18.68
CA VAL A 288 4.91 -23.85 -18.93
C VAL A 288 4.34 -22.73 -19.83
N GLY A 289 5.21 -21.97 -20.51
CA GLY A 289 4.81 -20.96 -21.49
C GLY A 289 4.16 -19.70 -20.88
N VAL A 290 4.39 -19.41 -19.60
CA VAL A 290 3.94 -18.18 -18.94
C VAL A 290 4.93 -17.07 -19.17
N LYS A 291 4.48 -15.95 -19.75
CA LYS A 291 5.33 -14.79 -20.06
C LYS A 291 5.47 -13.86 -18.85
N THR A 292 6.69 -13.32 -18.71
CA THR A 292 6.99 -12.28 -17.73
C THR A 292 7.38 -10.97 -18.42
N GLY A 293 7.15 -9.83 -17.75
CA GLY A 293 7.56 -8.51 -18.21
C GLY A 293 8.96 -8.12 -17.73
N ALA A 294 9.34 -6.88 -18.02
CA ALA A 294 10.71 -6.39 -17.80
C ALA A 294 11.11 -6.28 -16.31
N SER A 295 10.15 -6.14 -15.40
CA SER A 295 10.40 -6.10 -13.95
C SER A 295 10.20 -7.45 -13.27
N GLY A 296 9.98 -8.53 -14.06
CA GLY A 296 9.71 -9.87 -13.57
C GLY A 296 8.23 -10.15 -13.27
N GLU A 297 7.33 -9.20 -13.53
CA GLU A 297 5.89 -9.37 -13.37
C GLU A 297 5.31 -10.41 -14.33
N ILE A 298 4.31 -11.17 -13.90
CA ILE A 298 3.58 -12.09 -14.77
C ILE A 298 2.63 -11.28 -15.65
N VAL A 299 2.79 -11.40 -16.97
CA VAL A 299 1.91 -10.73 -17.94
C VAL A 299 0.54 -11.40 -17.93
N VAL A 300 -0.48 -10.62 -17.62
CA VAL A 300 -1.90 -11.04 -17.62
C VAL A 300 -2.74 -10.09 -18.48
N ASP A 301 -3.86 -10.59 -18.97
CA ASP A 301 -4.91 -9.77 -19.58
C ASP A 301 -5.85 -9.14 -18.52
N SER A 302 -6.86 -8.39 -18.95
CA SER A 302 -7.86 -7.78 -18.06
C SER A 302 -8.67 -8.80 -17.23
N ARG A 303 -8.63 -10.07 -17.58
CA ARG A 303 -9.29 -11.19 -16.91
C ARG A 303 -8.37 -11.96 -15.97
N LEU A 304 -7.11 -11.52 -15.85
CA LEU A 304 -6.05 -12.17 -15.07
C LEU A 304 -5.56 -13.51 -15.64
N ALA A 305 -5.88 -13.81 -16.90
CA ALA A 305 -5.35 -14.95 -17.61
C ALA A 305 -3.92 -14.67 -18.08
N THR A 306 -3.02 -15.64 -17.89
CA THR A 306 -1.67 -15.59 -18.45
C THR A 306 -1.63 -16.10 -19.89
N SER A 307 -0.45 -16.17 -20.48
CA SER A 307 -0.26 -16.80 -21.79
C SER A 307 -0.49 -18.33 -21.80
N ASN A 308 -0.59 -18.97 -20.63
CA ASN A 308 -1.03 -20.35 -20.49
C ASN A 308 -2.47 -20.41 -19.96
N PRO A 309 -3.44 -21.02 -20.67
CA PRO A 309 -4.86 -21.00 -20.29
C PRO A 309 -5.19 -21.74 -18.99
N ARG A 310 -4.24 -22.52 -18.44
CA ARG A 310 -4.38 -23.21 -17.15
C ARG A 310 -3.68 -22.49 -16.00
N VAL A 311 -2.94 -21.42 -16.29
CA VAL A 311 -2.16 -20.66 -15.29
C VAL A 311 -2.68 -19.23 -15.20
N TRP A 312 -3.05 -18.83 -14.01
CA TRP A 312 -3.56 -17.51 -13.66
C TRP A 312 -2.59 -16.80 -12.74
N ALA A 313 -2.66 -15.49 -12.63
CA ALA A 313 -1.88 -14.76 -11.64
C ALA A 313 -2.71 -13.67 -10.95
N ALA A 314 -2.41 -13.38 -9.67
CA ALA A 314 -3.15 -12.43 -8.86
C ALA A 314 -2.24 -11.58 -7.97
N GLY A 315 -2.69 -10.36 -7.68
CA GLY A 315 -2.01 -9.42 -6.79
C GLY A 315 -0.69 -8.91 -7.36
N ASP A 316 0.25 -8.58 -6.47
CA ASP A 316 1.49 -7.89 -6.81
C ASP A 316 2.39 -8.65 -7.80
N ALA A 317 2.23 -9.99 -7.88
CA ALA A 317 2.95 -10.81 -8.86
C ALA A 317 2.65 -10.41 -10.32
N THR A 318 1.54 -9.70 -10.57
CA THR A 318 1.13 -9.20 -11.89
C THR A 318 1.70 -7.81 -12.23
N GLY A 319 2.40 -7.15 -11.29
CA GLY A 319 2.88 -5.78 -11.48
C GLY A 319 1.78 -4.70 -11.51
N HIS A 320 0.51 -5.07 -11.27
CA HIS A 320 -0.59 -4.12 -11.13
C HIS A 320 -0.56 -3.41 -9.77
N ARG A 321 -1.61 -2.64 -9.43
CA ARG A 321 -1.71 -1.87 -8.19
C ARG A 321 -1.49 -2.73 -6.94
N GLU A 322 -0.43 -2.44 -6.18
CA GLU A 322 0.06 -3.21 -5.03
C GLU A 322 -0.74 -2.91 -3.74
N PHE A 323 -2.02 -3.26 -3.74
CA PHE A 323 -2.91 -3.14 -2.58
C PHE A 323 -3.53 -4.50 -2.23
N VAL A 324 -3.68 -4.78 -0.93
CA VAL A 324 -4.22 -6.07 -0.47
C VAL A 324 -5.64 -6.34 -0.97
N TYR A 325 -6.50 -5.31 -1.04
CA TYR A 325 -7.85 -5.44 -1.57
C TYR A 325 -7.88 -5.65 -3.10
N VAL A 326 -6.87 -5.15 -3.83
CA VAL A 326 -6.67 -5.50 -5.25
C VAL A 326 -6.27 -6.96 -5.37
N ALA A 327 -5.31 -7.42 -4.56
CA ALA A 327 -4.91 -8.81 -4.58
C ALA A 327 -6.08 -9.75 -4.28
N ALA A 328 -6.93 -9.42 -3.30
CA ALA A 328 -8.12 -10.19 -2.94
C ALA A 328 -9.15 -10.22 -4.10
N ALA A 329 -9.43 -9.07 -4.71
CA ALA A 329 -10.32 -8.98 -5.87
C ALA A 329 -9.78 -9.79 -7.06
N HIS A 330 -8.46 -9.70 -7.33
CA HIS A 330 -7.79 -10.50 -8.36
C HIS A 330 -7.95 -12.01 -8.11
N GLY A 331 -7.73 -12.46 -6.87
CA GLY A 331 -7.83 -13.88 -6.53
C GLY A 331 -9.23 -14.44 -6.79
N ALA A 332 -10.27 -13.74 -6.35
CA ALA A 332 -11.64 -14.13 -6.56
C ALA A 332 -12.02 -14.13 -8.07
N LEU A 333 -11.66 -13.05 -8.79
CA LEU A 333 -11.95 -12.88 -10.21
C LEU A 333 -11.23 -13.93 -11.07
N ALA A 334 -9.97 -14.25 -10.78
CA ALA A 334 -9.24 -15.30 -11.49
C ALA A 334 -9.92 -16.66 -11.34
N VAL A 335 -10.46 -16.98 -10.16
CA VAL A 335 -11.22 -18.21 -9.92
C VAL A 335 -12.55 -18.21 -10.66
N ASP A 336 -13.29 -17.11 -10.67
CA ASP A 336 -14.53 -17.01 -11.44
C ASP A 336 -14.27 -17.26 -12.93
N ASN A 337 -13.24 -16.61 -13.48
CA ASN A 337 -12.88 -16.80 -14.89
C ASN A 337 -12.32 -18.19 -15.21
N ALA A 338 -11.64 -18.85 -14.26
CA ALA A 338 -11.08 -20.18 -14.45
C ALA A 338 -12.14 -21.31 -14.41
N PHE A 339 -13.22 -21.14 -13.63
CA PHE A 339 -14.15 -22.20 -13.32
C PHE A 339 -15.61 -21.92 -13.72
N THR A 340 -15.89 -20.71 -14.23
CA THR A 340 -17.23 -20.33 -14.72
C THR A 340 -17.11 -19.59 -16.05
N ASP A 341 -18.26 -19.30 -16.68
CA ASP A 341 -18.34 -18.49 -17.91
C ASP A 341 -18.45 -16.98 -17.61
N ALA A 342 -17.93 -16.51 -16.48
CA ALA A 342 -18.12 -15.12 -16.02
C ALA A 342 -17.47 -14.09 -16.95
N LEU A 343 -16.30 -14.40 -17.53
CA LEU A 343 -15.52 -13.51 -18.41
C LEU A 343 -15.35 -12.09 -17.83
N ALA A 344 -15.26 -12.00 -16.49
CA ALA A 344 -15.19 -10.74 -15.78
C ALA A 344 -13.82 -10.07 -15.95
N GLU A 345 -13.80 -8.75 -16.02
CA GLU A 345 -12.58 -7.95 -16.18
C GLU A 345 -12.31 -7.11 -14.94
N VAL A 346 -11.02 -6.85 -14.65
CA VAL A 346 -10.64 -5.97 -13.55
C VAL A 346 -10.93 -4.51 -13.93
N ASP A 347 -11.58 -3.79 -13.02
CA ASP A 347 -11.84 -2.38 -13.16
C ASP A 347 -11.15 -1.57 -12.05
N TYR A 348 -10.20 -0.72 -12.40
CA TYR A 348 -9.46 0.14 -11.46
C TYR A 348 -9.94 1.59 -11.43
N ARG A 349 -11.01 1.96 -12.17
CA ARG A 349 -11.43 3.36 -12.33
C ARG A 349 -11.72 4.05 -11.00
N HIS A 350 -12.35 3.35 -10.08
CA HIS A 350 -12.72 3.88 -8.76
C HIS A 350 -11.90 3.26 -7.62
N LEU A 351 -10.66 2.83 -7.93
CA LEU A 351 -9.77 2.25 -6.92
C LEU A 351 -9.33 3.32 -5.92
N PRO A 352 -9.68 3.20 -4.62
CA PRO A 352 -9.19 4.13 -3.60
C PRO A 352 -7.72 3.88 -3.28
N ARG A 353 -7.00 4.93 -2.88
CA ARG A 353 -5.61 4.87 -2.44
C ARG A 353 -5.48 5.62 -1.12
N VAL A 354 -4.77 5.02 -0.17
CA VAL A 354 -4.54 5.65 1.14
C VAL A 354 -3.07 5.53 1.52
N THR A 355 -2.47 6.63 1.97
CA THR A 355 -1.19 6.66 2.66
C THR A 355 -1.44 7.06 4.10
N PHE A 356 -1.03 6.22 5.04
CA PHE A 356 -1.37 6.34 6.46
C PHE A 356 -0.39 7.25 7.22
N THR A 357 -0.05 8.39 6.63
CA THR A 357 0.55 9.50 7.36
C THR A 357 -0.51 10.20 8.22
N SER A 358 -0.11 11.14 9.08
CA SER A 358 -1.02 11.99 9.84
C SER A 358 -0.63 13.46 9.64
N PRO A 359 -1.44 14.25 8.90
CA PRO A 359 -2.66 13.84 8.21
C PRO A 359 -2.43 12.79 7.11
N ALA A 360 -3.42 11.93 6.90
CA ALA A 360 -3.37 10.91 5.88
C ALA A 360 -3.62 11.48 4.48
N ILE A 361 -3.10 10.79 3.44
CA ILE A 361 -3.51 11.05 2.05
C ILE A 361 -4.56 10.02 1.68
N GLY A 362 -5.72 10.47 1.19
CA GLY A 362 -6.76 9.62 0.62
C GLY A 362 -7.12 10.11 -0.78
N ALA A 363 -7.22 9.21 -1.74
CA ALA A 363 -7.57 9.56 -3.10
C ALA A 363 -8.37 8.45 -3.79
N VAL A 364 -9.25 8.82 -4.71
CA VAL A 364 -10.03 7.90 -5.56
C VAL A 364 -10.34 8.56 -6.88
N GLY A 365 -10.42 7.77 -7.95
CA GLY A 365 -10.65 8.25 -9.31
C GLY A 365 -9.45 8.97 -9.90
N MET A 366 -9.70 9.85 -10.86
CA MET A 366 -8.68 10.54 -11.65
C MET A 366 -8.08 11.74 -10.89
N THR A 367 -6.78 11.90 -11.03
CA THR A 367 -6.13 13.20 -10.77
C THR A 367 -6.48 14.18 -11.89
N GLU A 368 -6.31 15.49 -11.63
CA GLU A 368 -6.44 16.52 -12.67
C GLU A 368 -5.57 16.21 -13.89
N LYS A 369 -4.33 15.79 -13.65
CA LYS A 369 -3.39 15.41 -14.72
C LYS A 369 -3.91 14.24 -15.57
N GLU A 370 -4.49 13.23 -14.95
CA GLU A 370 -5.06 12.06 -15.65
C GLU A 370 -6.31 12.44 -16.44
N ALA A 371 -7.18 13.28 -15.90
CA ALA A 371 -8.36 13.79 -16.62
C ALA A 371 -7.95 14.59 -17.87
N VAL A 372 -6.97 15.50 -17.75
CA VAL A 372 -6.42 16.26 -18.89
C VAL A 372 -5.78 15.32 -19.91
N ALA A 373 -4.99 14.32 -19.47
CA ALA A 373 -4.36 13.36 -20.37
C ALA A 373 -5.37 12.46 -21.11
N ALA A 374 -6.54 12.22 -20.51
CA ALA A 374 -7.66 11.52 -21.13
C ALA A 374 -8.48 12.41 -22.08
N GLY A 375 -8.11 13.69 -22.27
CA GLY A 375 -8.82 14.64 -23.13
C GLY A 375 -10.12 15.19 -22.53
N ILE A 376 -10.33 15.02 -21.21
CA ILE A 376 -11.52 15.51 -20.53
C ILE A 376 -11.32 16.99 -20.16
N SER A 377 -12.28 17.84 -20.51
CA SER A 377 -12.34 19.23 -20.05
C SER A 377 -12.73 19.24 -18.58
N CYS A 378 -11.76 19.20 -17.67
CA CYS A 378 -12.04 19.17 -16.25
C CYS A 378 -12.00 20.56 -15.60
N GLU A 379 -12.72 20.69 -14.50
CA GLU A 379 -12.67 21.80 -13.57
C GLU A 379 -12.36 21.23 -12.17
N CYS A 380 -11.49 21.93 -11.44
CA CYS A 380 -11.02 21.47 -10.14
C CYS A 380 -11.28 22.52 -9.06
N ARG A 381 -11.60 22.06 -7.85
CA ARG A 381 -11.64 22.90 -6.66
C ARG A 381 -10.81 22.27 -5.55
N VAL A 382 -9.97 23.09 -4.97
CA VAL A 382 -9.15 22.74 -3.81
C VAL A 382 -9.72 23.51 -2.61
N LEU A 383 -10.27 22.79 -1.67
CA LEU A 383 -10.79 23.34 -0.41
C LEU A 383 -9.71 23.23 0.66
N PRO A 384 -9.10 24.31 1.14
CA PRO A 384 -8.24 24.31 2.30
C PRO A 384 -9.02 23.85 3.55
N LEU A 385 -8.37 23.11 4.46
CA LEU A 385 -9.06 22.61 5.65
C LEU A 385 -9.44 23.70 6.66
N GLU A 386 -8.95 24.92 6.53
CA GLU A 386 -9.41 26.09 7.31
C GLU A 386 -10.89 26.39 7.10
N TYR A 387 -11.46 25.96 5.96
CA TYR A 387 -12.90 26.07 5.67
C TYR A 387 -13.70 24.83 6.08
N VAL A 388 -13.08 23.84 6.69
CA VAL A 388 -13.75 22.64 7.20
C VAL A 388 -13.91 22.77 8.72
N PRO A 389 -15.14 22.97 9.25
CA PRO A 389 -15.35 23.24 10.67
C PRO A 389 -14.72 22.20 11.60
N ARG A 390 -14.72 20.93 11.21
CA ARG A 390 -14.10 19.85 11.99
C ARG A 390 -12.59 20.02 12.12
N ALA A 391 -11.89 20.46 11.08
CA ALA A 391 -10.45 20.70 11.12
C ALA A 391 -10.11 21.86 12.05
N VAL A 392 -10.94 22.93 12.01
CA VAL A 392 -10.80 24.09 12.90
C VAL A 392 -10.98 23.68 14.38
N VAL A 393 -12.00 22.88 14.69
CA VAL A 393 -12.25 22.35 16.05
C VAL A 393 -11.12 21.43 16.51
N ASN A 394 -10.55 20.64 15.61
CA ASN A 394 -9.39 19.81 15.90
C ASN A 394 -8.09 20.62 16.10
N ARG A 395 -8.11 21.93 15.76
CA ARG A 395 -6.91 22.81 15.74
C ARG A 395 -5.78 22.24 14.87
N ASP A 396 -6.17 21.58 13.78
CA ASP A 396 -5.25 21.11 12.74
C ASP A 396 -5.93 21.28 11.38
N THR A 397 -5.55 22.37 10.71
CA THR A 397 -6.08 22.76 9.40
C THR A 397 -5.06 22.48 8.27
N ARG A 398 -4.00 21.72 8.57
CA ARG A 398 -2.99 21.34 7.57
C ARG A 398 -3.57 20.34 6.60
N GLY A 399 -3.74 20.76 5.35
CA GLY A 399 -4.25 19.90 4.29
C GLY A 399 -5.35 20.53 3.45
N PHE A 400 -6.04 19.67 2.71
CA PHE A 400 -7.07 20.10 1.75
C PHE A 400 -7.98 18.92 1.38
N ILE A 401 -9.11 19.26 0.72
CA ILE A 401 -9.93 18.32 -0.05
C ILE A 401 -10.04 18.88 -1.48
N LYS A 402 -9.67 18.09 -2.50
CA LYS A 402 -9.74 18.45 -3.92
C LYS A 402 -10.77 17.57 -4.61
N VAL A 403 -11.63 18.22 -5.40
CA VAL A 403 -12.58 17.56 -6.30
C VAL A 403 -12.22 17.91 -7.74
N VAL A 404 -12.11 16.89 -8.57
CA VAL A 404 -11.94 16.97 -10.02
C VAL A 404 -13.28 16.62 -10.66
N ALA A 405 -13.84 17.50 -11.48
CA ALA A 405 -15.12 17.27 -12.14
C ALA A 405 -15.01 17.57 -13.65
N ASP A 406 -15.82 16.86 -14.42
CA ASP A 406 -16.05 17.16 -15.84
C ASP A 406 -16.80 18.50 -15.93
N ARG A 407 -16.24 19.46 -16.69
CA ARG A 407 -16.78 20.82 -16.78
C ARG A 407 -18.15 20.88 -17.43
N ASP A 408 -18.39 20.02 -18.42
CA ASP A 408 -19.59 20.07 -19.23
C ASP A 408 -20.78 19.40 -18.54
N THR A 409 -20.52 18.33 -17.83
CA THR A 409 -21.57 17.53 -17.16
C THR A 409 -21.65 17.76 -15.65
N GLY A 410 -20.63 18.34 -15.04
CA GLY A 410 -20.48 18.46 -13.59
C GLY A 410 -20.19 17.14 -12.89
N ARG A 411 -20.03 16.01 -13.61
CA ARG A 411 -19.78 14.70 -13.01
C ARG A 411 -18.43 14.69 -12.31
N ILE A 412 -18.41 14.18 -11.08
CA ILE A 412 -17.17 14.03 -10.33
C ILE A 412 -16.36 12.89 -10.92
N LEU A 413 -15.09 13.17 -11.23
CA LEU A 413 -14.12 12.26 -11.84
C LEU A 413 -13.09 11.76 -10.82
N GLY A 414 -12.82 12.54 -9.79
CA GLY A 414 -11.86 12.18 -8.77
C GLY A 414 -11.95 13.05 -7.54
N LEU A 415 -11.46 12.48 -6.44
CA LEU A 415 -11.38 13.12 -5.14
C LEU A 415 -10.03 12.80 -4.52
N SER A 416 -9.37 13.83 -3.97
CA SER A 416 -8.11 13.71 -3.24
C SER A 416 -8.15 14.54 -1.98
N ALA A 417 -7.64 14.00 -0.88
CA ALA A 417 -7.58 14.70 0.39
C ALA A 417 -6.26 14.46 1.10
N VAL A 418 -5.76 15.50 1.76
CA VAL A 418 -4.79 15.37 2.84
C VAL A 418 -5.50 15.87 4.09
N ALA A 419 -5.88 14.96 4.97
CA ALA A 419 -6.73 15.26 6.11
C ALA A 419 -6.63 14.17 7.18
N LYS A 420 -7.05 14.49 8.40
CA LYS A 420 -7.44 13.44 9.34
C LYS A 420 -8.57 12.62 8.72
N ASP A 421 -8.54 11.31 8.90
CA ASP A 421 -9.56 10.38 8.37
C ASP A 421 -9.71 10.43 6.81
N ALA A 422 -8.64 10.79 6.08
CA ALA A 422 -8.69 10.87 4.61
C ALA A 422 -9.03 9.53 3.94
N GLY A 423 -8.75 8.39 4.58
CA GLY A 423 -9.19 7.08 4.12
C GLY A 423 -10.72 6.96 4.05
N GLU A 424 -11.43 7.47 5.06
CA GLU A 424 -12.91 7.48 5.10
C GLU A 424 -13.48 8.47 4.06
N ILE A 425 -12.77 9.59 3.83
CA ILE A 425 -13.12 10.53 2.76
C ILE A 425 -12.98 9.84 1.39
N ALA A 426 -11.90 9.10 1.16
CA ALA A 426 -11.71 8.34 -0.07
C ALA A 426 -12.77 7.24 -0.25
N ALA A 427 -13.15 6.55 0.83
CA ALA A 427 -14.23 5.55 0.81
C ALA A 427 -15.58 6.17 0.42
N ALA A 428 -15.94 7.34 0.98
CA ALA A 428 -17.12 8.09 0.56
C ALA A 428 -17.02 8.48 -0.94
N GLY A 429 -15.82 8.87 -1.39
CA GLY A 429 -15.54 9.18 -2.79
C GLY A 429 -15.78 8.00 -3.72
N VAL A 430 -15.48 6.75 -3.31
CA VAL A 430 -15.80 5.55 -4.10
C VAL A 430 -17.29 5.50 -4.43
N TYR A 431 -18.16 5.65 -3.43
CA TYR A 431 -19.62 5.60 -3.64
C TYR A 431 -20.13 6.75 -4.50
N ILE A 432 -19.53 7.95 -4.38
CA ILE A 432 -19.84 9.11 -5.21
C ILE A 432 -19.53 8.84 -6.68
N LEU A 433 -18.34 8.26 -6.95
CA LEU A 433 -17.91 7.95 -8.32
C LEU A 433 -18.71 6.79 -8.91
N GLU A 434 -18.96 5.72 -8.14
CA GLU A 434 -19.79 4.59 -8.57
C GLU A 434 -21.20 5.02 -8.93
N ALA A 435 -21.80 5.92 -8.14
CA ALA A 435 -23.12 6.50 -8.42
C ALA A 435 -23.10 7.54 -9.56
N GLY A 436 -21.93 7.92 -10.07
CA GLY A 436 -21.78 8.94 -11.11
C GLY A 436 -22.31 10.32 -10.72
N MET A 437 -22.23 10.68 -9.44
CA MET A 437 -22.78 11.93 -8.91
C MET A 437 -22.09 13.17 -9.49
N THR A 438 -22.87 14.23 -9.64
CA THR A 438 -22.36 15.55 -10.02
C THR A 438 -22.01 16.40 -8.80
N THR A 439 -21.21 17.45 -9.00
CA THR A 439 -20.89 18.43 -7.96
C THR A 439 -22.15 19.07 -7.37
N ALA A 440 -23.16 19.37 -8.20
CA ALA A 440 -24.45 19.89 -7.73
C ALA A 440 -25.21 18.91 -6.82
N GLN A 441 -25.23 17.63 -7.18
CA GLN A 441 -25.87 16.59 -6.36
C GLN A 441 -25.16 16.40 -5.02
N VAL A 442 -23.82 16.39 -5.01
CA VAL A 442 -23.04 16.29 -3.77
C VAL A 442 -23.20 17.53 -2.91
N ALA A 443 -23.20 18.73 -3.50
CA ALA A 443 -23.44 19.98 -2.79
C ALA A 443 -24.82 20.04 -2.11
N ALA A 444 -25.84 19.39 -2.68
CA ALA A 444 -27.21 19.33 -2.16
C ALA A 444 -27.44 18.14 -1.20
N ALA A 445 -26.53 17.17 -1.13
CA ALA A 445 -26.66 15.98 -0.29
C ALA A 445 -26.58 16.33 1.22
N TRP A 446 -27.28 15.55 2.05
CA TRP A 446 -27.09 15.62 3.48
C TRP A 446 -25.70 15.16 3.89
N SER A 447 -25.02 15.93 4.73
CA SER A 447 -23.71 15.59 5.30
C SER A 447 -23.73 15.85 6.81
N PRO A 448 -23.23 14.93 7.66
CA PRO A 448 -23.20 15.16 9.09
C PRO A 448 -22.28 16.33 9.42
N TYR A 449 -22.81 17.31 10.15
CA TYR A 449 -22.05 18.47 10.59
C TYR A 449 -20.94 18.09 11.57
N LEU A 450 -19.82 18.79 11.50
CA LEU A 450 -18.58 18.57 12.26
C LEU A 450 -17.91 17.21 11.99
N THR A 451 -18.00 16.70 10.76
CA THR A 451 -17.17 15.58 10.29
C THR A 451 -16.14 16.06 9.26
N MET A 452 -15.04 15.32 9.09
CA MET A 452 -14.11 15.64 8.01
C MET A 452 -14.74 15.37 6.63
N ALA A 453 -15.62 14.37 6.53
CA ALA A 453 -16.34 14.03 5.30
C ALA A 453 -17.30 15.14 4.82
N GLU A 454 -17.79 16.02 5.71
CA GLU A 454 -18.55 17.21 5.33
C GLU A 454 -17.79 18.11 4.35
N GLY A 455 -16.46 18.10 4.44
CA GLY A 455 -15.60 18.84 3.53
C GLY A 455 -15.77 18.44 2.05
N ILE A 456 -16.26 17.23 1.75
CA ILE A 456 -16.58 16.83 0.36
C ILE A 456 -17.74 17.71 -0.16
N ARG A 457 -18.79 17.88 0.64
CA ARG A 457 -19.95 18.74 0.31
C ARG A 457 -19.53 20.19 0.13
N ILE A 458 -18.68 20.71 1.02
CA ILE A 458 -18.18 22.09 0.95
C ILE A 458 -17.31 22.26 -0.31
N ALA A 459 -16.43 21.31 -0.62
CA ALA A 459 -15.62 21.32 -1.84
C ALA A 459 -16.50 21.28 -3.11
N ALA A 460 -17.60 20.53 -3.09
CA ALA A 460 -18.56 20.52 -4.19
C ALA A 460 -19.32 21.86 -4.33
N LYS A 461 -19.67 22.53 -3.22
CA LYS A 461 -20.24 23.88 -3.24
C LYS A 461 -19.29 24.92 -3.82
N ALA A 462 -17.98 24.74 -3.63
CA ALA A 462 -16.96 25.66 -4.18
C ALA A 462 -16.96 25.78 -5.70
N PHE A 463 -17.67 24.94 -6.43
CA PHE A 463 -17.84 25.09 -7.88
C PHE A 463 -18.79 26.23 -8.28
N THR A 464 -19.69 26.62 -7.38
CA THR A 464 -20.71 27.65 -7.68
C THR A 464 -20.73 28.80 -6.67
N THR A 465 -20.06 28.68 -5.54
CA THR A 465 -20.13 29.65 -4.43
C THR A 465 -18.75 29.85 -3.83
N ASP A 466 -18.41 31.07 -3.47
CA ASP A 466 -17.22 31.36 -2.68
C ASP A 466 -17.38 30.78 -1.27
N VAL A 467 -16.51 29.83 -0.91
CA VAL A 467 -16.59 29.16 0.39
C VAL A 467 -16.31 30.09 1.58
N SER A 468 -15.62 31.22 1.34
CA SER A 468 -15.38 32.23 2.38
C SER A 468 -16.64 32.99 2.79
N GLU A 469 -17.69 32.95 1.96
CA GLU A 469 -19.00 33.59 2.20
C GLU A 469 -20.00 32.61 2.86
N LEU A 470 -19.64 31.33 3.01
CA LEU A 470 -20.51 30.34 3.64
C LEU A 470 -20.48 30.48 5.17
N SER A 471 -21.64 30.36 5.80
CA SER A 471 -21.69 30.17 7.25
C SER A 471 -21.17 28.79 7.62
N CYS A 472 -20.78 28.61 8.87
CA CYS A 472 -20.26 27.32 9.36
C CYS A 472 -21.25 26.13 9.24
N CYS A 473 -22.53 26.40 8.99
CA CYS A 473 -23.59 25.40 8.82
C CYS A 473 -24.24 25.40 7.43
N ALA A 474 -23.70 26.16 6.47
CA ALA A 474 -24.31 26.36 5.14
C ALA A 474 -23.95 25.25 4.12
#